data_6fd98d639a9c40ab7cf5e65cea1b52e7
#
_entry.id   6fd98d639a9c40ab7cf5e65cea1b52e7
#
_cell.length_a   1.000
_cell.length_b   1.000
_cell.length_c   1.000
_cell.angle_alpha   90.00
_cell.angle_beta   90.00
_cell.angle_gamma   90.00
#
_symmetry.space_group_name_H-M   'P 1'
#
loop_
_entity.id
_entity.type
_entity.pdbx_description
1 polymer ?
#
loop_
_entity_poly.entity_id
_entity_poly.type
_entity_poly.pdbx_seq_one_letter_code
_entity_poly.pdbx_strand_id
1 'polypeptide(L)'
;MTATTTGVPALEQVEASVRDALGVHVLGVRRQTRWRPTWFVDAERDGAPLELVVRGERVDTELFSLRHEVIFHQLLESHGIRVPKVHGWLDDLGAVVLERVPGKPDFDGIATDARDTVVDEYLQLMARVHALDAQQFVDAGIFHPGAGEDPAFVGHLRVERLWRAKKRAPHPFMEFCLGWLHRHPPKSNGRMAPIIWDTGQFHHVDGHLVAALDLEFGSVGDPMLDLALWRMRDTLIPYGDFTALYGRYEELTGTPVDIEAIKRHHFAGTLENELLFGPAVLDPVDETDLMNNMQWNSETNLHATEALGEALDIELPEVETPAPRRTRQDTTHAHLVRTIRSLSLSEDDELRQHELRLAFRMARHLARVHEIGDAVEAADLDDLAPVLGTRPESWEEGDALLERYVLADATTGEHDEQLVWLFHRRNLRNHLLLGPAGSKMVAHYPTQPFEPIIGATTAVSGRRSAG
;
A
#
# COMPACT_ATOMS: atom_id res chain seq x y z
N MET A 1 23.21 -21.66 -11.60
CA MET A 1 23.43 -21.01 -10.31
C MET A 1 24.40 -19.87 -10.55
N THR A 2 23.91 -18.72 -10.94
CA THR A 2 24.67 -17.46 -11.05
C THR A 2 24.55 -16.76 -9.70
N ALA A 3 25.70 -16.42 -9.13
CA ALA A 3 25.80 -15.70 -7.87
C ALA A 3 25.04 -14.38 -7.97
N THR A 4 23.96 -14.26 -7.21
CA THR A 4 23.31 -12.98 -6.94
C THR A 4 24.32 -12.13 -6.16
N THR A 5 24.83 -11.10 -6.81
CA THR A 5 25.65 -10.06 -6.18
C THR A 5 24.72 -9.37 -5.16
N THR A 6 24.98 -9.59 -3.88
CA THR A 6 24.28 -8.93 -2.77
C THR A 6 24.72 -7.46 -2.70
N GLY A 7 24.10 -6.60 -3.50
CA GLY A 7 24.34 -5.16 -3.50
C GLY A 7 23.59 -4.48 -4.64
N VAL A 8 23.19 -3.23 -4.43
CA VAL A 8 22.56 -2.40 -5.47
C VAL A 8 23.58 -2.17 -6.61
N PRO A 9 23.23 -2.44 -7.89
CA PRO A 9 24.12 -2.23 -9.03
C PRO A 9 24.66 -0.80 -9.10
N ALA A 10 25.95 -0.67 -9.43
CA ALA A 10 26.58 0.62 -9.68
C ALA A 10 26.05 1.28 -10.96
N LEU A 11 26.13 2.60 -11.07
CA LEU A 11 25.60 3.34 -12.22
C LEU A 11 26.23 2.88 -13.54
N GLU A 12 27.54 2.60 -13.52
CA GLU A 12 28.29 2.11 -14.70
C GLU A 12 27.83 0.71 -15.15
N GLN A 13 27.40 -0.13 -14.22
CA GLN A 13 26.82 -1.44 -14.55
C GLN A 13 25.47 -1.28 -15.25
N VAL A 14 24.60 -0.40 -14.70
CA VAL A 14 23.30 -0.12 -15.31
C VAL A 14 23.46 0.48 -16.71
N GLU A 15 24.39 1.44 -16.86
CA GLU A 15 24.73 2.03 -18.17
C GLU A 15 25.14 0.95 -19.18
N ALA A 16 26.10 0.10 -18.81
CA ALA A 16 26.60 -0.95 -19.69
C ALA A 16 25.47 -1.93 -20.07
N SER A 17 24.69 -2.41 -19.09
CA SER A 17 23.60 -3.36 -19.33
C SER A 17 22.52 -2.78 -20.25
N VAL A 18 22.12 -1.52 -20.06
CA VAL A 18 21.11 -0.85 -20.92
C VAL A 18 21.64 -0.68 -22.34
N ARG A 19 22.90 -0.19 -22.48
CA ARG A 19 23.54 -0.03 -23.80
C ARG A 19 23.59 -1.35 -24.56
N ASP A 20 24.05 -2.41 -23.89
CA ASP A 20 24.28 -3.70 -24.52
C ASP A 20 22.97 -4.44 -24.85
N ALA A 21 21.97 -4.36 -23.97
CA ALA A 21 20.66 -5.01 -24.17
C ALA A 21 19.78 -4.29 -25.22
N LEU A 22 19.82 -2.96 -25.27
CA LEU A 22 18.93 -2.18 -26.13
C LEU A 22 19.61 -1.63 -27.40
N GLY A 23 20.94 -1.69 -27.51
CA GLY A 23 21.68 -1.12 -28.63
C GLY A 23 21.54 0.42 -28.71
N VAL A 24 21.49 1.10 -27.57
CA VAL A 24 21.29 2.55 -27.47
C VAL A 24 22.57 3.26 -27.03
N HIS A 25 22.65 4.56 -27.33
CA HIS A 25 23.67 5.43 -26.75
C HIS A 25 23.15 6.02 -25.44
N VAL A 26 23.75 5.63 -24.31
CA VAL A 26 23.36 6.16 -22.98
C VAL A 26 24.07 7.49 -22.76
N LEU A 27 23.29 8.51 -22.41
CA LEU A 27 23.76 9.89 -22.13
C LEU A 27 23.98 10.12 -20.63
N GLY A 28 23.20 9.42 -19.78
CA GLY A 28 23.33 9.52 -18.35
C GLY A 28 22.46 8.52 -17.61
N VAL A 29 22.92 8.15 -16.40
CA VAL A 29 22.21 7.28 -15.47
C VAL A 29 22.19 7.95 -14.10
N ARG A 30 21.02 8.03 -13.46
CA ARG A 30 20.90 8.50 -12.08
C ARG A 30 19.98 7.58 -11.30
N ARG A 31 20.31 7.29 -10.04
CA ARG A 31 19.47 6.50 -9.17
C ARG A 31 18.26 7.31 -8.69
N GLN A 32 17.09 6.71 -8.69
CA GLN A 32 15.91 7.29 -8.05
C GLN A 32 16.04 7.18 -6.53
N THR A 33 15.62 8.22 -5.81
CA THR A 33 15.62 8.26 -4.34
C THR A 33 14.45 7.46 -3.78
N ARG A 34 14.49 6.14 -3.98
CA ARG A 34 13.50 5.16 -3.46
C ARG A 34 14.23 3.94 -2.90
N TRP A 35 13.54 3.25 -1.99
CA TRP A 35 14.00 1.98 -1.41
C TRP A 35 14.17 0.88 -2.46
N ARG A 36 13.27 0.76 -3.47
CA ARG A 36 13.39 -0.18 -4.57
C ARG A 36 14.51 0.25 -5.53
N PRO A 37 15.42 -0.65 -5.92
CA PRO A 37 16.45 -0.32 -6.91
C PRO A 37 15.84 0.17 -8.23
N THR A 38 15.96 1.47 -8.49
CA THR A 38 15.37 2.12 -9.66
C THR A 38 16.31 3.20 -10.18
N TRP A 39 16.49 3.24 -11.49
CA TRP A 39 17.37 4.22 -12.15
C TRP A 39 16.63 4.90 -13.30
N PHE A 40 16.82 6.19 -13.43
CA PHE A 40 16.45 6.93 -14.62
C PHE A 40 17.63 6.90 -15.59
N VAL A 41 17.36 6.59 -16.86
CA VAL A 41 18.36 6.52 -17.91
C VAL A 41 17.93 7.43 -19.05
N ASP A 42 18.80 8.40 -19.37
CA ASP A 42 18.67 9.24 -20.56
C ASP A 42 19.52 8.62 -21.66
N ALA A 43 18.90 8.31 -22.79
CA ALA A 43 19.56 7.64 -23.92
C ALA A 43 19.11 8.21 -25.27
N GLU A 44 19.78 7.79 -26.33
CA GLU A 44 19.39 8.06 -27.72
C GLU A 44 19.37 6.77 -28.55
N ARG A 45 18.37 6.66 -29.41
CA ARG A 45 18.27 5.62 -30.42
C ARG A 45 18.04 6.27 -31.79
N ASP A 46 18.96 6.02 -32.73
CA ASP A 46 18.91 6.58 -34.09
C ASP A 46 18.80 8.13 -34.10
N GLY A 47 19.44 8.80 -33.14
CA GLY A 47 19.42 10.26 -32.98
C GLY A 47 18.15 10.82 -32.33
N ALA A 48 17.20 9.96 -31.92
CA ALA A 48 16.01 10.36 -31.18
C ALA A 48 16.19 10.13 -29.67
N PRO A 49 15.77 11.09 -28.80
CA PRO A 49 15.87 10.92 -27.36
C PRO A 49 14.99 9.76 -26.88
N LEU A 50 15.50 9.02 -25.92
CA LEU A 50 14.83 7.89 -25.29
C LEU A 50 14.99 8.00 -23.76
N GLU A 51 13.90 8.25 -23.08
CA GLU A 51 13.85 8.37 -21.62
C GLU A 51 13.37 7.05 -21.01
N LEU A 52 14.19 6.44 -20.14
CA LEU A 52 13.94 5.11 -19.61
C LEU A 52 13.95 5.09 -18.08
N VAL A 53 13.29 4.07 -17.54
CA VAL A 53 13.37 3.66 -16.12
C VAL A 53 13.85 2.22 -16.10
N VAL A 54 14.96 1.95 -15.41
CA VAL A 54 15.40 0.60 -15.04
C VAL A 54 14.86 0.30 -13.66
N ARG A 55 14.10 -0.78 -13.51
CA ARG A 55 13.46 -1.17 -12.25
C ARG A 55 13.93 -2.57 -11.86
N GLY A 56 14.59 -2.68 -10.70
CA GLY A 56 15.08 -3.94 -10.14
C GLY A 56 14.05 -4.66 -9.27
N GLU A 57 14.40 -5.86 -8.82
CA GLU A 57 13.58 -6.66 -7.91
C GLU A 57 13.43 -5.97 -6.54
N ARG A 58 12.35 -6.26 -5.83
CA ARG A 58 12.14 -5.82 -4.45
C ARG A 58 12.89 -6.75 -3.50
N VAL A 59 13.35 -6.21 -2.37
CA VAL A 59 14.01 -6.99 -1.31
C VAL A 59 13.10 -7.27 -0.11
N ASP A 60 12.01 -6.55 0.01
CA ASP A 60 11.13 -6.54 1.19
C ASP A 60 9.84 -7.35 1.03
N THR A 61 9.43 -7.67 -0.19
CA THR A 61 8.26 -8.52 -0.47
C THR A 61 8.50 -9.47 -1.64
N GLU A 62 7.84 -10.62 -1.59
CA GLU A 62 7.92 -11.68 -2.63
C GLU A 62 6.53 -12.05 -3.13
N LEU A 63 5.55 -11.14 -3.09
CA LEU A 63 4.17 -11.46 -3.50
C LEU A 63 4.14 -11.97 -4.94
N PHE A 64 4.76 -11.22 -5.85
CA PHE A 64 5.01 -11.64 -7.23
C PHE A 64 6.42 -11.22 -7.66
N SER A 65 7.03 -11.99 -8.57
CA SER A 65 8.34 -11.64 -9.13
C SER A 65 8.22 -10.48 -10.13
N LEU A 66 9.31 -9.76 -10.34
CA LEU A 66 9.37 -8.73 -11.38
C LEU A 66 9.09 -9.28 -12.80
N ARG A 67 9.38 -10.55 -13.06
CA ARG A 67 9.00 -11.22 -14.33
C ARG A 67 7.49 -11.32 -14.50
N HIS A 68 6.75 -11.60 -13.41
CA HIS A 68 5.28 -11.60 -13.42
C HIS A 68 4.73 -10.21 -13.77
N GLU A 69 5.27 -9.16 -13.14
CA GLU A 69 4.92 -7.77 -13.45
C GLU A 69 5.15 -7.44 -14.94
N VAL A 70 6.31 -7.84 -15.50
CA VAL A 70 6.64 -7.61 -16.92
C VAL A 70 5.63 -8.29 -17.85
N ILE A 71 5.24 -9.52 -17.58
CA ILE A 71 4.24 -10.25 -18.39
C ILE A 71 2.89 -9.51 -18.33
N PHE A 72 2.47 -9.08 -17.14
CA PHE A 72 1.22 -8.35 -16.96
C PHE A 72 1.25 -7.01 -17.73
N HIS A 73 2.34 -6.24 -17.64
CA HIS A 73 2.55 -5.03 -18.42
C HIS A 73 2.42 -5.26 -19.93
N GLN A 74 3.13 -6.26 -20.46
CA GLN A 74 3.13 -6.57 -21.89
C GLN A 74 1.75 -6.98 -22.40
N LEU A 75 0.98 -7.71 -21.61
CA LEU A 75 -0.40 -8.06 -21.93
C LEU A 75 -1.28 -6.81 -22.00
N LEU A 76 -1.22 -5.92 -21.01
CA LEU A 76 -1.97 -4.67 -21.04
C LEU A 76 -1.58 -3.79 -22.24
N GLU A 77 -0.28 -3.64 -22.51
CA GLU A 77 0.24 -2.89 -23.67
C GLU A 77 -0.31 -3.46 -24.99
N SER A 78 -0.31 -4.80 -25.14
CA SER A 78 -0.79 -5.48 -26.35
C SER A 78 -2.28 -5.23 -26.62
N HIS A 79 -3.06 -4.97 -25.56
CA HIS A 79 -4.48 -4.59 -25.65
C HIS A 79 -4.72 -3.08 -25.74
N GLY A 80 -3.65 -2.28 -25.89
CA GLY A 80 -3.75 -0.82 -26.04
C GLY A 80 -4.18 -0.13 -24.74
N ILE A 81 -3.96 -0.74 -23.58
CA ILE A 81 -4.08 -0.07 -22.29
C ILE A 81 -2.87 0.85 -22.11
N ARG A 82 -3.10 2.07 -21.63
CA ARG A 82 -2.05 3.08 -21.40
C ARG A 82 -1.25 2.71 -20.15
N VAL A 83 -0.14 2.02 -20.35
CA VAL A 83 0.86 1.65 -19.34
C VAL A 83 2.26 1.96 -19.87
N PRO A 84 3.30 2.09 -19.04
CA PRO A 84 4.67 2.29 -19.50
C PRO A 84 5.08 1.17 -20.47
N LYS A 85 5.68 1.53 -21.60
CA LYS A 85 6.17 0.55 -22.57
C LYS A 85 7.32 -0.28 -21.99
N VAL A 86 7.28 -1.59 -22.19
CA VAL A 86 8.41 -2.48 -21.86
C VAL A 86 9.42 -2.46 -22.99
N HIS A 87 10.62 -1.93 -22.74
CA HIS A 87 11.72 -1.86 -23.72
C HIS A 87 12.61 -3.09 -23.70
N GLY A 88 12.72 -3.78 -22.56
CA GLY A 88 13.54 -4.98 -22.46
C GLY A 88 13.74 -5.46 -21.04
N TRP A 89 14.53 -6.50 -20.92
CA TRP A 89 14.95 -7.11 -19.68
C TRP A 89 16.48 -7.18 -19.61
N LEU A 90 17.06 -6.86 -18.46
CA LEU A 90 18.48 -6.92 -18.17
C LEU A 90 18.76 -8.17 -17.34
N ASP A 91 19.22 -9.25 -17.99
CA ASP A 91 19.40 -10.55 -17.32
C ASP A 91 20.51 -10.54 -16.25
N ASP A 92 21.54 -9.75 -16.45
CA ASP A 92 22.67 -9.59 -15.54
C ASP A 92 22.29 -8.82 -14.25
N LEU A 93 21.28 -7.96 -14.32
CA LEU A 93 20.78 -7.16 -13.19
C LEU A 93 19.47 -7.68 -12.60
N GLY A 94 18.80 -8.61 -13.27
CA GLY A 94 17.44 -9.01 -12.89
C GLY A 94 16.47 -7.85 -12.90
N ALA A 95 16.56 -6.96 -13.91
CA ALA A 95 15.82 -5.70 -13.96
C ALA A 95 15.05 -5.54 -15.27
N VAL A 96 13.91 -4.83 -15.22
CA VAL A 96 13.15 -4.43 -16.41
C VAL A 96 13.52 -3.02 -16.83
N VAL A 97 13.51 -2.78 -18.15
CA VAL A 97 13.64 -1.44 -18.74
C VAL A 97 12.28 -1.00 -19.25
N LEU A 98 11.75 0.05 -18.65
CA LEU A 98 10.46 0.65 -18.97
C LEU A 98 10.63 2.05 -19.57
N GLU A 99 9.62 2.51 -20.28
CA GLU A 99 9.46 3.92 -20.63
C GLU A 99 9.37 4.79 -19.36
N ARG A 100 10.06 5.92 -19.36
CA ARG A 100 9.87 6.95 -18.34
C ARG A 100 8.67 7.81 -18.72
N VAL A 101 7.53 7.51 -18.09
CA VAL A 101 6.27 8.22 -18.36
C VAL A 101 6.35 9.65 -17.84
N PRO A 102 6.08 10.66 -18.66
CA PRO A 102 6.05 12.05 -18.24
C PRO A 102 4.88 12.34 -17.30
N GLY A 103 4.92 13.49 -16.62
CA GLY A 103 3.83 13.97 -15.78
C GLY A 103 4.06 13.77 -14.29
N LYS A 104 2.99 13.89 -13.53
CA LYS A 104 2.99 13.79 -12.07
C LYS A 104 1.84 12.92 -11.55
N PRO A 105 2.01 12.32 -10.34
CA PRO A 105 1.02 11.39 -9.78
C PRO A 105 -0.07 12.06 -8.94
N ASP A 106 0.06 13.36 -8.64
CA ASP A 106 -0.84 14.10 -7.74
C ASP A 106 -1.59 15.21 -8.49
N PHE A 107 -2.57 15.79 -7.81
CA PHE A 107 -3.39 16.88 -8.34
C PHE A 107 -3.00 18.26 -7.82
N ASP A 108 -1.79 18.42 -7.27
CA ASP A 108 -1.31 19.72 -6.76
C ASP A 108 -1.27 20.78 -7.86
N GLY A 109 -2.04 21.86 -7.65
CA GLY A 109 -2.10 23.00 -8.56
C GLY A 109 -2.88 22.76 -9.86
N ILE A 110 -3.63 21.66 -9.98
CA ILE A 110 -4.52 21.40 -11.12
C ILE A 110 -5.93 21.98 -10.84
N ALA A 111 -6.62 22.44 -11.88
CA ALA A 111 -8.01 22.87 -11.78
C ALA A 111 -8.94 21.65 -11.59
N THR A 112 -10.09 21.85 -10.93
CA THR A 112 -11.01 20.78 -10.56
C THR A 112 -11.54 20.02 -11.80
N ASP A 113 -11.91 20.73 -12.86
CA ASP A 113 -12.38 20.14 -14.11
C ASP A 113 -11.32 19.28 -14.82
N ALA A 114 -10.06 19.72 -14.77
CA ALA A 114 -8.94 18.95 -15.29
C ALA A 114 -8.65 17.71 -14.44
N ARG A 115 -8.74 17.81 -13.11
CA ARG A 115 -8.67 16.66 -12.19
C ARG A 115 -9.77 15.65 -12.52
N ASP A 116 -11.02 16.12 -12.63
CA ASP A 116 -12.19 15.26 -12.89
C ASP A 116 -12.05 14.55 -14.25
N THR A 117 -11.43 15.21 -15.23
CA THR A 117 -11.09 14.59 -16.53
C THR A 117 -10.09 13.43 -16.35
N VAL A 118 -8.98 13.65 -15.61
CA VAL A 118 -7.98 12.59 -15.37
C VAL A 118 -8.60 11.41 -14.63
N VAL A 119 -9.45 11.68 -13.64
CA VAL A 119 -10.14 10.65 -12.85
C VAL A 119 -11.09 9.83 -13.73
N ASP A 120 -11.90 10.47 -14.58
CA ASP A 120 -12.79 9.76 -15.53
C ASP A 120 -11.99 8.93 -16.56
N GLU A 121 -10.88 9.47 -17.08
CA GLU A 121 -9.99 8.73 -17.98
C GLU A 121 -9.32 7.52 -17.30
N TYR A 122 -8.95 7.62 -16.01
CA TYR A 122 -8.44 6.51 -15.25
C TYR A 122 -9.52 5.44 -14.98
N LEU A 123 -10.73 5.87 -14.67
CA LEU A 123 -11.87 4.98 -14.49
C LEU A 123 -12.23 4.24 -15.78
N GLN A 124 -12.19 4.92 -16.93
CA GLN A 124 -12.35 4.28 -18.25
C GLN A 124 -11.22 3.26 -18.52
N LEU A 125 -9.98 3.56 -18.15
CA LEU A 125 -8.87 2.63 -18.27
C LEU A 125 -9.12 1.37 -17.44
N MET A 126 -9.50 1.52 -16.19
CA MET A 126 -9.81 0.41 -15.28
C MET A 126 -10.98 -0.44 -15.80
N ALA A 127 -12.06 0.20 -16.26
CA ALA A 127 -13.18 -0.51 -16.88
C ALA A 127 -12.76 -1.31 -18.13
N ARG A 128 -11.83 -0.78 -18.94
CA ARG A 128 -11.25 -1.50 -20.09
C ARG A 128 -10.38 -2.68 -19.66
N VAL A 129 -9.56 -2.54 -18.62
CA VAL A 129 -8.77 -3.64 -18.05
C VAL A 129 -9.70 -4.77 -17.61
N HIS A 130 -10.75 -4.44 -16.86
CA HIS A 130 -11.73 -5.41 -16.37
C HIS A 130 -12.60 -6.05 -17.48
N ALA A 131 -12.58 -5.50 -18.68
CA ALA A 131 -13.28 -6.06 -19.85
C ALA A 131 -12.41 -7.01 -20.67
N LEU A 132 -11.11 -7.11 -20.40
CA LEU A 132 -10.20 -8.01 -21.11
C LEU A 132 -10.52 -9.48 -20.79
N ASP A 133 -10.20 -10.36 -21.73
CA ASP A 133 -10.34 -11.80 -21.54
C ASP A 133 -9.32 -12.32 -20.53
N ALA A 134 -9.79 -12.67 -19.34
CA ALA A 134 -8.97 -13.20 -18.25
C ALA A 134 -8.19 -14.46 -18.65
N GLN A 135 -8.71 -15.29 -19.59
CA GLN A 135 -8.05 -16.52 -19.99
C GLN A 135 -6.69 -16.26 -20.64
N GLN A 136 -6.53 -15.15 -21.37
CA GLN A 136 -5.24 -14.78 -21.97
C GLN A 136 -4.17 -14.51 -20.90
N PHE A 137 -4.56 -13.94 -19.77
CA PHE A 137 -3.65 -13.70 -18.63
C PHE A 137 -3.30 -15.01 -17.91
N VAL A 138 -4.30 -15.89 -17.73
CA VAL A 138 -4.09 -17.24 -17.18
C VAL A 138 -3.12 -18.04 -18.04
N ASP A 139 -3.33 -18.07 -19.37
CA ASP A 139 -2.48 -18.79 -20.32
C ASP A 139 -1.04 -18.25 -20.35
N ALA A 140 -0.85 -16.99 -20.07
CA ALA A 140 0.47 -16.34 -19.95
C ALA A 140 1.15 -16.57 -18.57
N GLY A 141 0.49 -17.27 -17.65
CA GLY A 141 1.04 -17.60 -16.33
C GLY A 141 0.86 -16.51 -15.27
N ILE A 142 -0.05 -15.55 -15.49
CA ILE A 142 -0.44 -14.58 -14.47
C ILE A 142 -1.18 -15.30 -13.35
N PHE A 143 -0.93 -14.87 -12.10
CA PHE A 143 -1.60 -15.41 -10.92
C PHE A 143 -3.11 -15.30 -11.05
N HIS A 144 -3.81 -16.39 -10.75
CA HIS A 144 -5.26 -16.52 -10.87
C HIS A 144 -5.80 -17.55 -9.86
N PRO A 145 -7.11 -17.52 -9.58
CA PRO A 145 -7.77 -18.54 -8.77
C PRO A 145 -7.64 -19.94 -9.37
N GLY A 146 -7.33 -20.91 -8.54
CA GLY A 146 -7.42 -22.34 -8.90
C GLY A 146 -8.86 -22.83 -8.96
N ALA A 147 -9.03 -24.09 -9.40
CA ALA A 147 -10.35 -24.72 -9.46
C ALA A 147 -11.01 -24.77 -8.06
N GLY A 148 -12.15 -24.11 -7.91
CA GLY A 148 -12.91 -24.05 -6.65
C GLY A 148 -12.46 -22.99 -5.66
N GLU A 149 -11.44 -22.18 -5.98
CA GLU A 149 -11.08 -21.01 -5.20
C GLU A 149 -11.96 -19.81 -5.59
N ASP A 150 -12.31 -18.97 -4.61
CA ASP A 150 -13.07 -17.75 -4.85
C ASP A 150 -12.14 -16.64 -5.40
N PRO A 151 -12.43 -16.07 -6.59
CA PRO A 151 -11.64 -14.98 -7.17
C PRO A 151 -11.48 -13.76 -6.26
N ALA A 152 -12.44 -13.51 -5.38
CA ALA A 152 -12.39 -12.40 -4.44
C ALA A 152 -11.46 -12.65 -3.25
N PHE A 153 -11.13 -13.91 -2.94
CA PHE A 153 -10.41 -14.21 -1.69
C PHE A 153 -9.01 -14.78 -1.90
N VAL A 154 -8.74 -15.43 -3.03
CA VAL A 154 -7.48 -16.16 -3.25
C VAL A 154 -6.25 -15.28 -3.15
N GLY A 155 -6.32 -14.03 -3.60
CA GLY A 155 -5.23 -13.07 -3.50
C GLY A 155 -4.88 -12.76 -2.04
N HIS A 156 -5.87 -12.45 -1.21
CA HIS A 156 -5.68 -12.20 0.22
C HIS A 156 -5.14 -13.43 0.96
N LEU A 157 -5.59 -14.63 0.60
CA LEU A 157 -5.02 -15.87 1.14
C LEU A 157 -3.55 -16.08 0.76
N ARG A 158 -3.13 -15.59 -0.41
CA ARG A 158 -1.71 -15.62 -0.81
C ARG A 158 -0.88 -14.68 0.06
N VAL A 159 -1.34 -13.46 0.30
CA VAL A 159 -0.69 -12.49 1.20
C VAL A 159 -0.56 -13.07 2.61
N GLU A 160 -1.65 -13.63 3.15
CA GLU A 160 -1.64 -14.26 4.47
C GLU A 160 -0.62 -15.41 4.56
N ARG A 161 -0.57 -16.31 3.56
CA ARG A 161 0.39 -17.42 3.53
C ARG A 161 1.84 -16.93 3.59
N LEU A 162 2.16 -15.87 2.87
CA LEU A 162 3.51 -15.27 2.90
C LEU A 162 3.84 -14.71 4.28
N TRP A 163 2.91 -13.97 4.88
CA TRP A 163 3.09 -13.44 6.23
C TRP A 163 3.28 -14.55 7.27
N ARG A 164 2.42 -15.60 7.25
CA ARG A 164 2.54 -16.71 8.19
C ARG A 164 3.89 -17.44 8.08
N ALA A 165 4.45 -17.53 6.89
CA ALA A 165 5.79 -18.12 6.68
C ALA A 165 6.91 -17.26 7.27
N LYS A 166 6.72 -15.94 7.36
CA LYS A 166 7.70 -14.96 7.88
C LYS A 166 7.45 -14.54 9.33
N LYS A 167 6.29 -14.82 9.90
CA LYS A 167 5.93 -14.48 11.28
C LYS A 167 6.90 -15.13 12.29
N ARG A 168 7.51 -14.32 13.16
CA ARG A 168 8.50 -14.75 14.15
C ARG A 168 8.11 -14.47 15.62
N ALA A 169 7.09 -13.62 15.82
CA ALA A 169 6.64 -13.17 17.13
C ALA A 169 5.11 -13.15 17.19
N PRO A 170 4.50 -13.11 18.38
CA PRO A 170 3.08 -12.86 18.52
C PRO A 170 2.65 -11.57 17.82
N HIS A 171 1.52 -11.60 17.12
CA HIS A 171 0.93 -10.43 16.45
C HIS A 171 -0.59 -10.47 16.61
N PRO A 172 -1.10 -10.18 17.82
CA PRO A 172 -2.50 -10.38 18.15
C PRO A 172 -3.46 -9.60 17.24
N PHE A 173 -3.08 -8.39 16.79
CA PHE A 173 -3.92 -7.59 15.91
C PHE A 173 -4.12 -8.26 14.53
N MET A 174 -3.04 -8.72 13.89
CA MET A 174 -3.17 -9.39 12.58
C MET A 174 -3.92 -10.73 12.71
N GLU A 175 -3.69 -11.50 13.78
CA GLU A 175 -4.47 -12.73 14.01
C GLU A 175 -5.96 -12.45 14.21
N PHE A 176 -6.32 -11.37 14.90
CA PHE A 176 -7.70 -10.92 15.04
C PHE A 176 -8.30 -10.55 13.68
N CYS A 177 -7.62 -9.68 12.93
CA CYS A 177 -8.08 -9.24 11.61
C CYS A 177 -8.24 -10.39 10.63
N LEU A 178 -7.28 -11.32 10.59
CA LEU A 178 -7.35 -12.53 9.75
C LEU A 178 -8.48 -13.46 10.19
N GLY A 179 -8.68 -13.67 11.51
CA GLY A 179 -9.79 -14.45 12.04
C GLY A 179 -11.15 -13.86 11.62
N TRP A 180 -11.30 -12.53 11.72
CA TRP A 180 -12.51 -11.83 11.26
C TRP A 180 -12.70 -11.98 9.75
N LEU A 181 -11.64 -11.77 8.96
CA LEU A 181 -11.66 -11.89 7.50
C LEU A 181 -12.06 -13.32 7.04
N HIS A 182 -11.58 -14.36 7.72
CA HIS A 182 -11.96 -15.73 7.43
C HIS A 182 -13.44 -16.03 7.73
N ARG A 183 -14.02 -15.38 8.74
CA ARG A 183 -15.48 -15.48 9.01
C ARG A 183 -16.31 -14.66 8.03
N HIS A 184 -15.75 -13.58 7.48
CA HIS A 184 -16.43 -12.63 6.60
C HIS A 184 -15.63 -12.36 5.32
N PRO A 185 -15.28 -13.41 4.54
CA PRO A 185 -14.45 -13.22 3.36
C PRO A 185 -15.18 -12.39 2.29
N PRO A 186 -14.44 -11.62 1.47
CA PRO A 186 -15.01 -11.10 0.24
C PRO A 186 -15.48 -12.26 -0.62
N LYS A 187 -16.57 -12.05 -1.34
CA LYS A 187 -17.16 -13.07 -2.23
C LYS A 187 -17.37 -12.48 -3.60
N SER A 188 -16.86 -13.16 -4.62
CA SER A 188 -17.13 -12.80 -5.99
C SER A 188 -18.55 -13.21 -6.41
N ASN A 189 -19.17 -12.39 -7.28
CA ASN A 189 -20.39 -12.78 -7.99
C ASN A 189 -20.14 -13.76 -9.15
N GLY A 190 -18.95 -14.36 -9.22
CA GLY A 190 -18.49 -15.26 -10.28
C GLY A 190 -17.77 -14.53 -11.43
N ARG A 191 -17.68 -13.22 -11.40
CA ARG A 191 -16.88 -12.46 -12.38
C ARG A 191 -15.40 -12.56 -12.05
N MET A 192 -14.59 -12.80 -13.06
CA MET A 192 -13.15 -12.85 -12.99
C MET A 192 -12.57 -12.01 -14.14
N ALA A 193 -11.65 -11.12 -13.83
CA ALA A 193 -11.02 -10.23 -14.79
C ALA A 193 -9.54 -10.00 -14.43
N PRO A 194 -8.71 -9.50 -15.35
CA PRO A 194 -7.45 -8.89 -14.97
C PRO A 194 -7.72 -7.71 -14.02
N ILE A 195 -6.95 -7.63 -12.95
CA ILE A 195 -7.02 -6.58 -11.94
C ILE A 195 -5.65 -5.97 -11.72
N ILE A 196 -5.60 -4.68 -11.43
CA ILE A 196 -4.37 -3.94 -11.16
C ILE A 196 -3.89 -4.19 -9.73
N TRP A 197 -4.84 -4.39 -8.82
CA TRP A 197 -4.72 -4.57 -7.39
C TRP A 197 -4.30 -3.26 -6.69
N ASP A 198 -3.08 -2.76 -6.86
CA ASP A 198 -2.66 -1.49 -6.26
C ASP A 198 -3.08 -0.28 -7.12
N THR A 199 -4.38 -0.03 -7.17
CA THR A 199 -5.03 0.96 -8.03
C THR A 199 -4.83 2.41 -7.57
N GLY A 200 -5.09 3.37 -8.48
CA GLY A 200 -4.98 4.80 -8.21
C GLY A 200 -3.59 5.36 -8.44
N GLN A 201 -2.66 4.60 -9.03
CA GLN A 201 -1.34 5.08 -9.39
C GLN A 201 -1.25 5.35 -10.90
N PHE A 202 -0.96 6.59 -11.25
CA PHE A 202 -0.89 7.03 -12.64
C PHE A 202 -0.05 8.32 -12.76
N HIS A 203 0.32 8.67 -13.99
CA HIS A 203 0.79 10.01 -14.32
C HIS A 203 -0.21 10.70 -15.25
N HIS A 204 -0.32 12.01 -15.08
CA HIS A 204 -1.08 12.90 -15.97
C HIS A 204 -0.25 14.10 -16.39
N VAL A 205 -0.57 14.65 -17.56
CA VAL A 205 0.00 15.88 -18.12
C VAL A 205 -1.17 16.73 -18.63
N ASP A 206 -1.18 18.01 -18.28
CA ASP A 206 -2.16 19.01 -18.76
C ASP A 206 -3.63 18.56 -18.60
N GLY A 207 -3.95 17.86 -17.50
CA GLY A 207 -5.31 17.39 -17.22
C GLY A 207 -5.74 16.15 -17.99
N HIS A 208 -4.78 15.39 -18.55
CA HIS A 208 -5.05 14.12 -19.23
C HIS A 208 -4.17 12.99 -18.70
N LEU A 209 -4.76 11.82 -18.55
CA LEU A 209 -4.07 10.60 -18.15
C LEU A 209 -3.03 10.19 -19.21
N VAL A 210 -1.80 9.97 -18.77
CA VAL A 210 -0.73 9.46 -19.64
C VAL A 210 -0.65 7.94 -19.54
N ALA A 211 -0.48 7.39 -18.34
CA ALA A 211 -0.40 5.95 -18.11
C ALA A 211 -0.76 5.58 -16.67
N ALA A 212 -1.32 4.37 -16.48
CA ALA A 212 -1.36 3.72 -15.18
C ALA A 212 0.03 3.16 -14.84
N LEU A 213 0.37 3.19 -13.56
CA LEU A 213 1.68 2.81 -13.02
C LEU A 213 1.52 1.77 -11.91
N ASP A 214 2.67 1.21 -11.49
CA ASP A 214 2.80 0.30 -10.35
C ASP A 214 1.92 -0.95 -10.43
N LEU A 215 2.15 -1.73 -11.48
CA LEU A 215 1.38 -2.93 -11.82
C LEU A 215 1.97 -4.21 -11.19
N GLU A 216 2.78 -4.08 -10.14
CA GLU A 216 3.53 -5.20 -9.55
C GLU A 216 2.63 -6.29 -8.93
N PHE A 217 1.40 -5.94 -8.57
CA PHE A 217 0.42 -6.89 -8.03
C PHE A 217 -0.64 -7.31 -9.06
N GLY A 218 -0.48 -6.89 -10.33
CA GLY A 218 -1.39 -7.26 -11.39
C GLY A 218 -1.65 -8.78 -11.45
N SER A 219 -2.92 -9.17 -11.48
CA SER A 219 -3.35 -10.56 -11.38
C SER A 219 -4.70 -10.77 -12.04
N VAL A 220 -5.26 -11.98 -11.91
CA VAL A 220 -6.64 -12.26 -12.30
C VAL A 220 -7.47 -12.50 -11.04
N GLY A 221 -8.53 -11.73 -10.86
CA GLY A 221 -9.35 -11.78 -9.66
C GLY A 221 -10.70 -11.07 -9.80
N ASP A 222 -11.27 -10.63 -8.69
CA ASP A 222 -12.53 -9.89 -8.65
C ASP A 222 -12.28 -8.39 -8.90
N PRO A 223 -12.91 -7.76 -9.91
CA PRO A 223 -12.82 -6.32 -10.16
C PRO A 223 -13.19 -5.42 -8.97
N MET A 224 -13.97 -5.91 -8.02
CA MET A 224 -14.35 -5.13 -6.84
C MET A 224 -13.16 -4.83 -5.94
N LEU A 225 -12.08 -5.62 -6.01
CA LEU A 225 -10.82 -5.34 -5.33
C LEU A 225 -10.21 -4.02 -5.81
N ASP A 226 -10.13 -3.80 -7.11
CA ASP A 226 -9.57 -2.56 -7.67
C ASP A 226 -10.36 -1.32 -7.24
N LEU A 227 -11.69 -1.41 -7.21
CA LEU A 227 -12.55 -0.32 -6.75
C LEU A 227 -12.39 -0.05 -5.24
N ALA A 228 -12.20 -1.10 -4.44
CA ALA A 228 -11.99 -0.99 -3.01
C ALA A 228 -10.66 -0.32 -2.67
N LEU A 229 -9.57 -0.74 -3.31
CA LEU A 229 -8.23 -0.18 -3.06
C LEU A 229 -8.09 1.22 -3.63
N TRP A 230 -8.79 1.55 -4.71
CA TRP A 230 -8.87 2.92 -5.20
C TRP A 230 -9.52 3.86 -4.18
N ARG A 231 -10.62 3.43 -3.55
CA ARG A 231 -11.24 4.16 -2.44
C ARG A 231 -10.27 4.35 -1.26
N MET A 232 -9.52 3.32 -0.89
CA MET A 232 -8.52 3.43 0.16
C MET A 232 -7.45 4.46 -0.17
N ARG A 233 -6.99 4.52 -1.41
CA ARG A 233 -5.96 5.48 -1.88
C ARG A 233 -6.45 6.93 -1.90
N ASP A 234 -7.76 7.19 -1.88
CA ASP A 234 -8.32 8.55 -1.77
C ASP A 234 -7.82 9.32 -0.55
N THR A 235 -7.43 8.62 0.50
CA THR A 235 -6.78 9.22 1.69
C THR A 235 -5.45 9.91 1.38
N LEU A 236 -4.78 9.53 0.29
CA LEU A 236 -3.49 10.09 -0.14
C LEU A 236 -3.66 11.07 -1.30
N ILE A 237 -4.54 10.76 -2.24
CA ILE A 237 -4.79 11.54 -3.46
C ILE A 237 -6.31 11.70 -3.62
N PRO A 238 -6.86 12.91 -3.47
CA PRO A 238 -8.31 13.11 -3.49
C PRO A 238 -8.87 12.97 -4.91
N TYR A 239 -9.51 11.84 -5.20
CA TYR A 239 -10.11 11.55 -6.52
C TYR A 239 -11.49 12.16 -6.71
N GLY A 240 -12.28 12.32 -5.64
CA GLY A 240 -13.62 12.88 -5.69
C GLY A 240 -14.66 12.06 -4.90
N ASP A 241 -15.92 12.18 -5.29
CA ASP A 241 -17.04 11.48 -4.65
C ASP A 241 -17.14 10.03 -5.17
N PHE A 242 -16.84 9.04 -4.34
CA PHE A 242 -16.90 7.62 -4.70
C PHE A 242 -18.31 7.13 -5.00
N THR A 243 -19.35 7.80 -4.50
CA THR A 243 -20.72 7.53 -4.92
C THR A 243 -20.91 7.77 -6.43
N ALA A 244 -20.42 8.92 -6.90
CA ALA A 244 -20.47 9.28 -8.33
C ALA A 244 -19.53 8.39 -9.16
N LEU A 245 -18.32 8.11 -8.67
CA LEU A 245 -17.33 7.30 -9.37
C LEU A 245 -17.80 5.85 -9.55
N TYR A 246 -18.41 5.24 -8.55
CA TYR A 246 -18.99 3.89 -8.66
C TYR A 246 -20.19 3.86 -9.61
N GLY A 247 -21.07 4.87 -9.56
CA GLY A 247 -22.15 5.00 -10.54
C GLY A 247 -21.62 5.14 -11.96
N ARG A 248 -20.52 5.90 -12.15
CA ARG A 248 -19.87 6.04 -13.46
C ARG A 248 -19.23 4.72 -13.94
N TYR A 249 -18.64 3.93 -13.02
CA TYR A 249 -18.14 2.60 -13.35
C TYR A 249 -19.25 1.66 -13.82
N GLU A 250 -20.42 1.68 -13.15
CA GLU A 250 -21.59 0.92 -13.58
C GLU A 250 -22.04 1.31 -15.00
N GLU A 251 -22.05 2.61 -15.31
CA GLU A 251 -22.36 3.09 -16.66
C GLU A 251 -21.39 2.58 -17.71
N LEU A 252 -20.08 2.61 -17.41
CA LEU A 252 -19.02 2.17 -18.33
C LEU A 252 -19.04 0.67 -18.59
N THR A 253 -19.31 -0.12 -17.54
CA THR A 253 -19.20 -1.60 -17.60
C THR A 253 -20.53 -2.31 -17.82
N GLY A 254 -21.65 -1.65 -17.57
CA GLY A 254 -22.96 -2.26 -17.53
C GLY A 254 -23.16 -3.26 -16.38
N THR A 255 -22.21 -3.30 -15.42
CA THR A 255 -22.23 -4.24 -14.28
C THR A 255 -22.44 -3.46 -12.99
N PRO A 256 -23.37 -3.86 -12.12
CA PRO A 256 -23.55 -3.25 -10.82
C PRO A 256 -22.29 -3.37 -9.95
N VAL A 257 -22.00 -2.32 -9.20
CA VAL A 257 -20.96 -2.33 -8.17
C VAL A 257 -21.48 -3.03 -6.93
N ASP A 258 -20.76 -4.05 -6.47
CA ASP A 258 -21.10 -4.78 -5.25
C ASP A 258 -20.44 -4.12 -4.04
N ILE A 259 -21.21 -3.28 -3.34
CA ILE A 259 -20.73 -2.52 -2.17
C ILE A 259 -20.32 -3.46 -1.03
N GLU A 260 -21.00 -4.60 -0.83
CA GLU A 260 -20.63 -5.55 0.22
C GLU A 260 -19.29 -6.23 -0.10
N ALA A 261 -19.03 -6.58 -1.37
CA ALA A 261 -17.73 -7.06 -1.79
C ALA A 261 -16.65 -5.99 -1.60
N ILE A 262 -16.93 -4.72 -1.97
CA ILE A 262 -16.01 -3.60 -1.76
C ILE A 262 -15.65 -3.42 -0.29
N LYS A 263 -16.62 -3.46 0.63
CA LYS A 263 -16.35 -3.37 2.08
C LYS A 263 -15.36 -4.45 2.54
N ARG A 264 -15.56 -5.69 2.10
CA ARG A 264 -14.70 -6.82 2.48
C ARG A 264 -13.30 -6.68 1.86
N HIS A 265 -13.22 -6.32 0.59
CA HIS A 265 -11.95 -6.04 -0.07
C HIS A 265 -11.22 -4.84 0.53
N HIS A 266 -11.94 -3.77 0.88
CA HIS A 266 -11.35 -2.62 1.54
C HIS A 266 -10.70 -3.01 2.87
N PHE A 267 -11.43 -3.73 3.73
CA PHE A 267 -10.87 -4.23 4.98
C PHE A 267 -9.65 -5.12 4.74
N ALA A 268 -9.76 -6.11 3.83
CA ALA A 268 -8.66 -7.01 3.52
C ALA A 268 -7.42 -6.24 3.00
N GLY A 269 -7.63 -5.24 2.14
CA GLY A 269 -6.57 -4.40 1.60
C GLY A 269 -5.86 -3.55 2.65
N THR A 270 -6.56 -3.10 3.70
CA THR A 270 -5.90 -2.37 4.81
C THR A 270 -4.89 -3.22 5.58
N LEU A 271 -4.98 -4.55 5.51
CA LEU A 271 -4.05 -5.46 6.19
C LEU A 271 -2.75 -5.67 5.40
N GLU A 272 -2.76 -5.40 4.10
CA GLU A 272 -1.68 -5.82 3.19
C GLU A 272 -0.33 -5.18 3.53
N ASN A 273 -0.30 -3.93 3.95
CA ASN A 273 0.96 -3.28 4.34
C ASN A 273 1.61 -4.01 5.54
N GLU A 274 0.85 -4.28 6.60
CA GLU A 274 1.39 -5.02 7.76
C GLU A 274 1.76 -6.46 7.41
N LEU A 275 0.93 -7.13 6.61
CA LEU A 275 1.20 -8.52 6.21
C LEU A 275 2.41 -8.64 5.28
N LEU A 276 2.67 -7.68 4.40
CA LEU A 276 3.78 -7.73 3.45
C LEU A 276 5.06 -7.10 4.01
N PHE A 277 4.98 -5.98 4.70
CA PHE A 277 6.13 -5.17 5.15
C PHE A 277 6.42 -5.26 6.65
N GLY A 278 5.46 -5.68 7.47
CA GLY A 278 5.65 -5.85 8.92
C GLY A 278 6.85 -6.75 9.26
N PRO A 279 7.06 -7.90 8.60
CA PRO A 279 8.25 -8.71 8.82
C PRO A 279 9.58 -7.96 8.60
N ALA A 280 9.65 -7.06 7.60
CA ALA A 280 10.85 -6.24 7.35
C ALA A 280 11.02 -5.09 8.36
N VAL A 281 9.96 -4.69 9.05
CA VAL A 281 10.04 -3.73 10.17
C VAL A 281 10.62 -4.40 11.42
N LEU A 282 10.31 -5.67 11.65
CA LEU A 282 10.81 -6.43 12.79
C LEU A 282 12.26 -6.89 12.61
N ASP A 283 12.70 -7.15 11.39
CA ASP A 283 14.06 -7.61 11.06
C ASP A 283 14.57 -6.86 9.82
N PRO A 284 14.88 -5.54 9.96
CA PRO A 284 15.25 -4.70 8.84
C PRO A 284 16.67 -5.02 8.33
N VAL A 285 16.83 -5.02 7.01
CA VAL A 285 18.14 -4.99 6.33
C VAL A 285 18.51 -3.55 5.97
N ASP A 286 19.76 -3.33 5.56
CA ASP A 286 20.27 -1.97 5.27
C ASP A 286 19.43 -1.22 4.22
N GLU A 287 18.85 -1.94 3.26
CA GLU A 287 18.01 -1.37 2.20
C GLU A 287 16.54 -1.17 2.61
N THR A 288 16.15 -1.58 3.82
CA THR A 288 14.75 -1.43 4.28
C THR A 288 14.41 0.05 4.50
N ASP A 289 13.36 0.53 3.86
CA ASP A 289 12.78 1.86 4.16
C ASP A 289 11.92 1.79 5.43
N LEU A 290 12.61 1.62 6.56
CA LEU A 290 12.00 1.35 7.86
C LEU A 290 10.93 2.38 8.23
N MET A 291 11.23 3.68 8.10
CA MET A 291 10.32 4.73 8.54
C MET A 291 9.07 4.87 7.66
N ASN A 292 9.17 4.60 6.36
CA ASN A 292 8.01 4.56 5.49
C ASN A 292 7.15 3.32 5.76
N ASN A 293 7.77 2.15 5.92
CA ASN A 293 7.04 0.92 6.26
C ASN A 293 6.31 1.06 7.61
N MET A 294 6.97 1.59 8.64
CA MET A 294 6.33 1.85 9.93
C MET A 294 5.15 2.82 9.82
N GLN A 295 5.28 3.88 9.01
CA GLN A 295 4.19 4.85 8.82
C GLN A 295 3.03 4.23 8.04
N TRP A 296 3.29 3.52 6.95
CA TRP A 296 2.26 2.85 6.16
C TRP A 296 1.52 1.79 6.97
N ASN A 297 2.25 0.93 7.71
CA ASN A 297 1.63 -0.07 8.57
C ASN A 297 0.74 0.59 9.63
N SER A 298 1.24 1.62 10.29
CA SER A 298 0.46 2.32 11.32
C SER A 298 -0.80 2.97 10.77
N GLU A 299 -0.72 3.61 9.59
CA GLU A 299 -1.85 4.25 8.93
C GLU A 299 -2.90 3.22 8.49
N THR A 300 -2.47 2.15 7.82
CA THR A 300 -3.40 1.11 7.36
C THR A 300 -3.96 0.26 8.50
N ASN A 301 -3.25 0.11 9.62
CA ASN A 301 -3.79 -0.52 10.83
C ASN A 301 -4.92 0.32 11.47
N LEU A 302 -4.84 1.65 11.39
CA LEU A 302 -5.97 2.52 11.77
C LEU A 302 -7.15 2.33 10.83
N HIS A 303 -6.94 2.39 9.51
CA HIS A 303 -7.98 2.13 8.52
C HIS A 303 -8.62 0.75 8.71
N ALA A 304 -7.86 -0.28 9.11
CA ALA A 304 -8.40 -1.61 9.36
C ALA A 304 -9.41 -1.60 10.53
N THR A 305 -9.10 -0.93 11.64
CA THR A 305 -10.02 -0.82 12.77
C THR A 305 -11.22 0.09 12.46
N GLU A 306 -11.05 1.13 11.65
CA GLU A 306 -12.13 1.98 11.15
C GLU A 306 -13.09 1.20 10.24
N ALA A 307 -12.54 0.40 9.31
CA ALA A 307 -13.33 -0.48 8.45
C ALA A 307 -14.12 -1.52 9.25
N LEU A 308 -13.55 -2.06 10.33
CA LEU A 308 -14.26 -2.96 11.24
C LEU A 308 -15.35 -2.22 12.04
N GLY A 309 -15.07 -1.01 12.52
CA GLY A 309 -16.06 -0.17 13.18
C GLY A 309 -17.27 0.09 12.28
N GLU A 310 -17.03 0.43 11.03
CA GLU A 310 -18.06 0.64 10.01
C GLU A 310 -18.81 -0.67 9.66
N ALA A 311 -18.10 -1.81 9.57
CA ALA A 311 -18.70 -3.11 9.26
C ALA A 311 -19.57 -3.66 10.40
N LEU A 312 -19.26 -3.34 11.66
CA LEU A 312 -19.96 -3.76 12.86
C LEU A 312 -20.99 -2.73 13.35
N ASP A 313 -21.06 -1.55 12.71
CA ASP A 313 -21.91 -0.41 13.12
C ASP A 313 -21.67 0.00 14.59
N ILE A 314 -20.37 0.14 14.95
CA ILE A 314 -19.96 0.53 16.30
C ILE A 314 -19.17 1.84 16.29
N GLU A 315 -19.39 2.67 17.29
CA GLU A 315 -18.61 3.89 17.52
C GLU A 315 -17.23 3.52 18.07
N LEU A 316 -16.17 4.09 17.48
CA LEU A 316 -14.80 3.84 17.88
C LEU A 316 -14.36 4.79 18.99
N PRO A 317 -13.58 4.31 19.99
CA PRO A 317 -13.14 5.14 21.09
C PRO A 317 -12.03 6.09 20.66
N GLU A 318 -12.04 7.30 21.18
CA GLU A 318 -10.88 8.22 21.13
C GLU A 318 -9.85 7.85 22.18
N VAL A 319 -8.62 8.29 21.97
CA VAL A 319 -7.54 8.20 22.96
C VAL A 319 -7.01 9.59 23.33
N GLU A 320 -6.77 9.80 24.61
CA GLU A 320 -6.11 11.00 25.06
C GLU A 320 -4.61 10.91 24.76
N THR A 321 -4.05 11.96 24.14
CA THR A 321 -2.60 12.04 23.91
C THR A 321 -1.88 12.24 25.24
N PRO A 322 -0.96 11.33 25.64
CA PRO A 322 -0.24 11.50 26.89
C PRO A 322 0.58 12.80 26.93
N ALA A 323 0.63 13.43 28.09
CA ALA A 323 1.47 14.59 28.29
C ALA A 323 2.95 14.22 28.14
N PRO A 324 3.75 14.99 27.37
CA PRO A 324 5.16 14.70 27.18
C PRO A 324 5.95 14.74 28.51
N ARG A 325 6.68 13.68 28.79
CA ARG A 325 7.59 13.63 29.96
C ARG A 325 8.81 14.51 29.69
N ARG A 326 9.21 15.28 30.68
CA ARG A 326 10.46 16.04 30.65
C ARG A 326 11.59 15.28 31.33
N THR A 327 12.70 15.13 30.63
CA THR A 327 13.88 14.43 31.12
C THR A 327 15.16 15.25 30.93
N ARG A 328 16.25 14.79 31.53
CA ARG A 328 17.58 15.40 31.33
C ARG A 328 18.12 15.20 29.93
N GLN A 329 17.58 14.22 29.18
CA GLN A 329 17.99 13.85 27.82
C GLN A 329 17.29 14.67 26.71
N ASP A 330 16.27 15.46 27.04
CA ASP A 330 15.51 16.25 26.05
C ASP A 330 16.42 17.12 25.17
N THR A 331 17.46 17.75 25.79
CA THR A 331 18.42 18.56 25.06
C THR A 331 19.22 17.74 24.05
N THR A 332 19.58 16.49 24.40
CA THR A 332 20.33 15.59 23.52
C THR A 332 19.49 15.15 22.33
N HIS A 333 18.23 14.73 22.57
CA HIS A 333 17.30 14.41 21.48
C HIS A 333 17.06 15.60 20.56
N ALA A 334 16.77 16.77 21.11
CA ALA A 334 16.57 17.99 20.32
C ALA A 334 17.83 18.36 19.51
N HIS A 335 19.02 18.15 20.06
CA HIS A 335 20.27 18.41 19.34
C HIS A 335 20.46 17.42 18.18
N LEU A 336 20.25 16.11 18.41
CA LEU A 336 20.33 15.07 17.38
C LEU A 336 19.39 15.40 16.20
N VAL A 337 18.12 15.68 16.48
CA VAL A 337 17.11 16.03 15.47
C VAL A 337 17.56 17.26 14.64
N ARG A 338 18.06 18.32 15.30
CA ARG A 338 18.55 19.52 14.61
C ARG A 338 19.80 19.24 13.76
N THR A 339 20.73 18.44 14.27
CA THR A 339 21.96 18.09 13.55
C THR A 339 21.66 17.33 12.28
N ILE A 340 20.83 16.25 12.34
CA ILE A 340 20.46 15.48 11.14
C ILE A 340 19.70 16.34 10.15
N ARG A 341 18.78 17.19 10.60
CA ARG A 341 18.08 18.14 9.74
C ARG A 341 19.05 19.10 9.02
N SER A 342 20.02 19.64 9.74
CA SER A 342 21.02 20.53 9.16
C SER A 342 21.86 19.82 8.10
N LEU A 343 22.30 18.57 8.37
CA LEU A 343 23.03 17.76 7.40
C LEU A 343 22.18 17.49 6.15
N SER A 344 20.93 17.09 6.31
CA SER A 344 20.02 16.86 5.18
C SER A 344 19.80 18.09 4.31
N LEU A 345 19.74 19.29 4.91
CA LEU A 345 19.57 20.54 4.15
C LEU A 345 20.84 21.04 3.44
N SER A 346 22.01 20.57 3.86
CA SER A 346 23.31 20.93 3.28
C SER A 346 23.89 19.85 2.36
N GLU A 347 23.19 18.75 2.16
CA GLU A 347 23.61 17.65 1.29
C GLU A 347 23.16 17.91 -0.15
N ASP A 348 24.08 17.82 -1.09
CA ASP A 348 23.84 18.05 -2.52
C ASP A 348 23.53 16.74 -3.27
N ASP A 349 23.97 15.57 -2.76
CA ASP A 349 23.63 14.27 -3.32
C ASP A 349 22.18 13.90 -2.95
N GLU A 350 21.32 13.73 -3.94
CA GLU A 350 19.88 13.47 -3.74
C GLU A 350 19.61 12.18 -2.95
N LEU A 351 20.40 11.13 -3.17
CA LEU A 351 20.22 9.86 -2.46
C LEU A 351 20.59 10.01 -0.98
N ARG A 352 21.75 10.61 -0.68
CA ARG A 352 22.18 10.88 0.69
C ARG A 352 21.25 11.85 1.41
N GLN A 353 20.75 12.87 0.70
CA GLN A 353 19.74 13.78 1.26
C GLN A 353 18.46 13.02 1.63
N HIS A 354 18.04 12.04 0.81
CA HIS A 354 16.91 11.18 1.12
C HIS A 354 17.18 10.32 2.36
N GLU A 355 18.33 9.64 2.44
CA GLU A 355 18.74 8.85 3.61
C GLU A 355 18.77 9.69 4.90
N LEU A 356 19.31 10.90 4.82
CA LEU A 356 19.30 11.83 5.96
C LEU A 356 17.89 12.28 6.34
N ARG A 357 16.96 12.42 5.39
CA ARG A 357 15.53 12.68 5.70
C ARG A 357 14.88 11.52 6.43
N LEU A 358 15.19 10.27 6.06
CA LEU A 358 14.71 9.08 6.77
C LEU A 358 15.32 9.02 8.19
N ALA A 359 16.62 9.24 8.33
CA ALA A 359 17.29 9.33 9.63
C ALA A 359 16.72 10.46 10.52
N PHE A 360 16.38 11.61 9.93
CA PHE A 360 15.69 12.69 10.64
C PHE A 360 14.31 12.28 11.16
N ARG A 361 13.52 11.57 10.34
CA ARG A 361 12.21 11.05 10.74
C ARG A 361 12.36 10.04 11.89
N MET A 362 13.33 9.12 11.80
CA MET A 362 13.64 8.16 12.83
C MET A 362 14.07 8.84 14.14
N ALA A 363 14.92 9.86 14.09
CA ALA A 363 15.32 10.63 15.26
C ALA A 363 14.12 11.33 15.93
N ARG A 364 13.15 11.82 15.15
CA ARG A 364 11.90 12.40 15.67
C ARG A 364 10.99 11.34 16.31
N HIS A 365 10.88 10.17 15.68
CA HIS A 365 10.17 9.03 16.26
C HIS A 365 10.76 8.63 17.60
N LEU A 366 12.08 8.39 17.70
CA LEU A 366 12.76 8.04 18.92
C LEU A 366 12.62 9.12 20.01
N ALA A 367 12.69 10.39 19.65
CA ALA A 367 12.42 11.49 20.59
C ALA A 367 10.96 11.43 21.10
N ARG A 368 10.00 11.12 20.24
CA ARG A 368 8.60 10.98 20.64
C ARG A 368 8.36 9.76 21.53
N VAL A 369 8.96 8.62 21.20
CA VAL A 369 8.96 7.43 22.08
C VAL A 369 9.54 7.76 23.46
N HIS A 370 10.63 8.52 23.52
CA HIS A 370 11.18 8.99 24.78
C HIS A 370 10.22 9.88 25.58
N GLU A 371 9.44 10.73 24.89
CA GLU A 371 8.50 11.66 25.54
C GLU A 371 7.27 10.96 26.14
N ILE A 372 6.67 10.02 25.40
CA ILE A 372 5.36 9.44 25.75
C ILE A 372 5.32 7.91 25.75
N GLY A 373 6.38 7.22 25.32
CA GLY A 373 6.37 5.75 25.14
C GLY A 373 6.01 4.99 26.42
N ASP A 374 6.59 5.34 27.56
CA ASP A 374 6.27 4.68 28.84
C ASP A 374 4.77 4.82 29.20
N ALA A 375 4.17 5.98 28.91
CA ALA A 375 2.75 6.21 29.20
C ALA A 375 1.84 5.45 28.22
N VAL A 376 2.25 5.34 26.94
CA VAL A 376 1.56 4.54 25.92
C VAL A 376 1.58 3.06 26.31
N GLU A 377 2.75 2.52 26.63
CA GLU A 377 2.90 1.12 27.03
C GLU A 377 2.08 0.80 28.29
N ALA A 378 2.14 1.68 29.31
CA ALA A 378 1.34 1.50 30.52
C ALA A 378 -0.16 1.46 30.23
N ALA A 379 -0.66 2.36 29.36
CA ALA A 379 -2.06 2.40 28.97
C ALA A 379 -2.47 1.15 28.15
N ASP A 380 -1.58 0.64 27.28
CA ASP A 380 -1.84 -0.59 26.53
C ASP A 380 -1.92 -1.81 27.45
N LEU A 381 -1.03 -1.91 28.46
CA LEU A 381 -1.08 -2.99 29.46
C LEU A 381 -2.31 -2.88 30.37
N ASP A 382 -2.74 -1.65 30.72
CA ASP A 382 -3.96 -1.42 31.51
C ASP A 382 -5.22 -1.84 30.73
N ASP A 383 -5.27 -1.57 29.41
CA ASP A 383 -6.36 -1.97 28.53
C ASP A 383 -6.47 -3.51 28.35
N LEU A 384 -5.38 -4.25 28.56
CA LEU A 384 -5.39 -5.72 28.50
C LEU A 384 -6.03 -6.35 29.75
N ALA A 385 -5.96 -5.69 30.91
CA ALA A 385 -6.44 -6.27 32.17
C ALA A 385 -7.91 -6.72 32.13
N PRO A 386 -8.87 -5.94 31.63
CA PRO A 386 -10.27 -6.37 31.56
C PRO A 386 -10.51 -7.48 30.53
N VAL A 387 -9.67 -7.61 29.50
CA VAL A 387 -9.80 -8.63 28.46
C VAL A 387 -9.21 -9.97 28.94
N LEU A 388 -8.03 -9.91 29.55
CA LEU A 388 -7.29 -11.10 29.96
C LEU A 388 -7.57 -11.56 31.40
N GLY A 389 -8.29 -10.74 32.20
CA GLY A 389 -8.53 -10.98 33.62
C GLY A 389 -7.32 -10.69 34.51
N THR A 390 -6.18 -10.29 33.93
CA THR A 390 -4.96 -9.89 34.64
C THR A 390 -4.19 -8.88 33.80
N ARG A 391 -3.47 -7.97 34.50
CA ARG A 391 -2.57 -7.02 33.84
C ARG A 391 -1.22 -7.71 33.57
N PRO A 392 -0.77 -7.78 32.31
CA PRO A 392 0.56 -8.31 31.99
C PRO A 392 1.69 -7.47 32.60
N GLU A 393 2.87 -8.08 32.83
CA GLU A 393 4.04 -7.38 33.37
C GLU A 393 4.81 -6.64 32.26
N SER A 394 4.75 -7.11 31.02
CA SER A 394 5.43 -6.48 29.87
C SER A 394 4.58 -6.57 28.62
N TRP A 395 4.95 -5.79 27.59
CA TRP A 395 4.27 -5.82 26.30
C TRP A 395 4.41 -7.19 25.60
N GLU A 396 5.59 -7.88 25.74
CA GLU A 396 5.81 -9.20 25.15
C GLU A 396 4.87 -10.25 25.77
N GLU A 397 4.72 -10.22 27.08
CA GLU A 397 3.75 -11.08 27.77
C GLU A 397 2.34 -10.76 27.34
N GLY A 398 2.01 -9.45 27.25
CA GLY A 398 0.72 -8.93 26.83
C GLY A 398 0.34 -9.42 25.45
N ASP A 399 1.22 -9.28 24.48
CA ASP A 399 0.97 -9.72 23.11
C ASP A 399 0.86 -11.24 23.00
N ALA A 400 1.67 -12.00 23.73
CA ALA A 400 1.57 -13.46 23.74
C ALA A 400 0.27 -13.96 24.38
N LEU A 401 -0.22 -13.32 25.44
CA LEU A 401 -1.49 -13.64 26.08
C LEU A 401 -2.67 -13.24 25.18
N LEU A 402 -2.63 -12.04 24.62
CA LEU A 402 -3.68 -11.52 23.75
C LEU A 402 -3.81 -12.34 22.47
N GLU A 403 -2.69 -12.76 21.86
CA GLU A 403 -2.74 -13.62 20.68
C GLU A 403 -3.43 -14.96 20.99
N ARG A 404 -3.13 -15.59 22.12
CA ARG A 404 -3.83 -16.81 22.53
C ARG A 404 -5.32 -16.59 22.74
N TYR A 405 -5.70 -15.46 23.34
CA TYR A 405 -7.10 -15.08 23.53
C TYR A 405 -7.81 -14.91 22.18
N VAL A 406 -7.22 -14.15 21.27
CA VAL A 406 -7.73 -13.91 19.92
C VAL A 406 -7.88 -15.20 19.13
N LEU A 407 -6.88 -16.08 19.15
CA LEU A 407 -6.92 -17.36 18.46
C LEU A 407 -7.99 -18.30 19.01
N ALA A 408 -8.29 -18.25 20.31
CA ALA A 408 -9.36 -19.03 20.92
C ALA A 408 -10.75 -18.52 20.48
N ASP A 409 -10.91 -17.22 20.23
CA ASP A 409 -12.15 -16.59 19.76
C ASP A 409 -12.29 -16.56 18.23
N ALA A 410 -11.22 -16.89 17.48
CA ALA A 410 -11.13 -16.68 16.04
C ALA A 410 -12.25 -17.34 15.22
N THR A 411 -12.87 -18.41 15.70
CA THR A 411 -13.95 -19.13 15.01
C THR A 411 -15.34 -18.59 15.38
N THR A 412 -15.52 -18.04 16.57
CA THR A 412 -16.82 -17.57 17.09
C THR A 412 -17.03 -16.09 16.91
N GLY A 413 -16.00 -15.28 17.19
CA GLY A 413 -16.06 -13.82 17.15
C GLY A 413 -16.95 -13.23 18.25
N GLU A 414 -17.12 -13.93 19.39
CA GLU A 414 -17.95 -13.47 20.50
C GLU A 414 -17.47 -12.15 21.09
N HIS A 415 -16.18 -11.84 20.90
CA HIS A 415 -15.55 -10.65 21.47
C HIS A 415 -15.14 -9.62 20.40
N ASP A 416 -15.64 -9.71 19.18
CA ASP A 416 -15.23 -8.85 18.06
C ASP A 416 -15.30 -7.36 18.41
N GLU A 417 -16.43 -6.87 18.94
CA GLU A 417 -16.60 -5.46 19.32
C GLU A 417 -15.57 -5.02 20.36
N GLN A 418 -15.37 -5.81 21.42
CA GLN A 418 -14.39 -5.51 22.47
C GLN A 418 -12.97 -5.46 21.92
N LEU A 419 -12.62 -6.39 21.01
CA LEU A 419 -11.31 -6.47 20.39
C LEU A 419 -11.07 -5.32 19.40
N VAL A 420 -12.09 -4.91 18.64
CA VAL A 420 -11.98 -3.73 17.77
C VAL A 420 -11.69 -2.47 18.60
N TRP A 421 -12.38 -2.25 19.70
CA TRP A 421 -12.11 -1.11 20.59
C TRP A 421 -10.72 -1.15 21.21
N LEU A 422 -10.27 -2.33 21.64
CA LEU A 422 -8.93 -2.52 22.19
C LEU A 422 -7.85 -2.18 21.15
N PHE A 423 -7.94 -2.80 19.96
CA PHE A 423 -6.95 -2.62 18.90
C PHE A 423 -6.98 -1.22 18.32
N HIS A 424 -8.15 -0.59 18.21
CA HIS A 424 -8.25 0.78 17.75
C HIS A 424 -7.49 1.74 18.69
N ARG A 425 -7.67 1.62 20.02
CA ARG A 425 -6.91 2.43 21.00
C ARG A 425 -5.42 2.17 20.90
N ARG A 426 -4.99 0.91 20.78
CA ARG A 426 -3.58 0.56 20.63
C ARG A 426 -2.98 1.14 19.34
N ASN A 427 -3.68 1.02 18.24
CA ASN A 427 -3.24 1.57 16.95
C ASN A 427 -3.16 3.11 16.97
N LEU A 428 -4.13 3.80 17.57
CA LEU A 428 -4.06 5.26 17.76
C LEU A 428 -2.83 5.66 18.57
N ARG A 429 -2.55 4.97 19.69
CA ARG A 429 -1.37 5.26 20.53
C ARG A 429 -0.07 4.99 19.79
N ASN A 430 0.04 3.88 19.06
CA ASN A 430 1.19 3.57 18.23
C ASN A 430 1.41 4.61 17.13
N HIS A 431 0.32 5.10 16.52
CA HIS A 431 0.39 6.17 15.53
C HIS A 431 0.95 7.48 16.12
N LEU A 432 0.58 7.82 17.36
CA LEU A 432 1.12 8.99 18.06
C LEU A 432 2.63 8.91 18.35
N LEU A 433 3.21 7.71 18.34
CA LEU A 433 4.66 7.50 18.54
C LEU A 433 5.48 7.82 17.27
N LEU A 434 4.89 7.85 16.08
CA LEU A 434 5.62 8.10 14.82
C LEU A 434 6.32 9.45 14.79
N GLY A 435 5.81 10.45 15.51
CA GLY A 435 6.45 11.77 15.57
C GLY A 435 5.68 12.77 16.43
N PRO A 436 6.16 14.01 16.48
CA PRO A 436 5.51 15.06 17.25
C PRO A 436 4.08 15.33 16.78
N ALA A 437 3.20 15.66 17.72
CA ALA A 437 1.83 16.07 17.42
C ALA A 437 1.77 17.17 16.36
N GLY A 438 0.80 17.07 15.43
CA GLY A 438 0.62 18.00 14.32
C GLY A 438 1.67 17.88 13.18
N SER A 439 2.56 16.90 13.24
CA SER A 439 3.47 16.63 12.11
C SER A 439 2.78 15.74 11.06
N LYS A 440 3.28 15.80 9.81
CA LYS A 440 2.82 14.87 8.74
C LYS A 440 3.01 13.38 9.06
N MET A 441 3.88 13.04 10.00
CA MET A 441 4.14 11.65 10.42
C MET A 441 2.99 11.05 11.24
N VAL A 442 2.17 11.89 11.86
CA VAL A 442 1.01 11.51 12.67
C VAL A 442 -0.30 12.07 12.10
N ALA A 443 -0.26 12.56 10.86
CA ALA A 443 -1.48 12.95 10.14
C ALA A 443 -2.21 11.67 9.71
N HIS A 444 -3.51 11.63 9.97
CA HIS A 444 -4.39 10.55 9.57
C HIS A 444 -5.57 11.13 8.79
N TYR A 445 -5.90 10.51 7.69
CA TYR A 445 -7.00 10.93 6.82
C TYR A 445 -7.97 9.74 6.66
N PRO A 446 -9.19 9.81 7.23
CA PRO A 446 -10.15 8.72 7.12
C PRO A 446 -10.62 8.53 5.67
N THR A 447 -10.97 7.30 5.33
CA THR A 447 -11.61 6.99 4.04
C THR A 447 -13.03 7.55 3.98
N GLN A 448 -13.54 7.79 2.77
CA GLN A 448 -14.94 8.18 2.60
C GLN A 448 -15.86 7.09 3.16
N PRO A 449 -16.91 7.45 3.96
CA PRO A 449 -17.83 6.48 4.56
C PRO A 449 -18.58 5.66 3.49
N PHE A 450 -18.91 4.43 3.81
CA PHE A 450 -19.74 3.59 2.92
C PHE A 450 -21.22 3.97 2.91
N GLU A 451 -21.76 4.57 3.95
CA GLU A 451 -23.19 4.94 4.03
C GLU A 451 -23.67 5.80 2.87
N PRO A 452 -23.02 6.93 2.50
CA PRO A 452 -23.44 7.70 1.33
C PRO A 452 -23.39 6.88 0.04
N ILE A 453 -22.43 5.97 -0.08
CA ILE A 453 -22.23 5.12 -1.25
C ILE A 453 -23.35 4.08 -1.35
N ILE A 454 -23.70 3.41 -0.24
CA ILE A 454 -24.79 2.43 -0.17
C ILE A 454 -26.12 3.08 -0.59
N GLY A 455 -26.44 4.25 -0.03
CA GLY A 455 -27.65 5.01 -0.37
C GLY A 455 -27.73 5.41 -1.85
N ALA A 456 -26.59 5.69 -2.48
CA ALA A 456 -26.52 6.11 -3.88
C ALA A 456 -26.68 4.95 -4.87
N THR A 457 -26.12 3.78 -4.59
CA THR A 457 -26.31 2.59 -5.43
C THR A 457 -27.78 2.26 -5.58
N THR A 458 -28.56 2.40 -4.48
CA THR A 458 -30.02 2.23 -4.50
C THR A 458 -30.71 3.35 -5.30
N ALA A 459 -30.18 4.57 -5.29
CA ALA A 459 -30.78 5.72 -6.01
C ALA A 459 -30.50 5.67 -7.53
N VAL A 460 -29.33 5.18 -7.94
CA VAL A 460 -28.99 5.01 -9.37
C VAL A 460 -29.86 3.92 -10.01
N SER A 461 -30.06 2.80 -9.32
CA SER A 461 -30.99 1.76 -9.80
C SER A 461 -32.45 2.23 -9.87
N GLY A 462 -32.87 3.12 -8.96
CA GLY A 462 -34.22 3.72 -8.95
C GLY A 462 -34.46 4.79 -10.03
N ARG A 463 -33.42 5.49 -10.47
CA ARG A 463 -33.54 6.48 -11.57
C ARG A 463 -33.64 5.84 -12.96
N ARG A 464 -33.15 4.62 -13.14
CA ARG A 464 -33.28 3.88 -14.42
C ARG A 464 -34.70 3.31 -14.66
N SER A 465 -35.53 3.22 -13.62
CA SER A 465 -36.93 2.74 -13.76
C SER A 465 -37.96 3.84 -13.95
N ALA A 466 -37.58 5.11 -14.01
CA ALA A 466 -38.48 6.26 -14.13
C ALA A 466 -38.22 7.15 -15.37
N GLY A 467 -37.49 6.62 -16.39
CA GLY A 467 -37.23 7.30 -17.66
C GLY A 467 -37.82 6.58 -18.87
#